data_df39c3d2d51c43b5119a78c426c33cfd
#
_entry.id   df39c3d2d51c43b5119a78c426c33cfd
#
_cell.length_a   1.000
_cell.length_b   1.000
_cell.length_c   1.000
_cell.angle_alpha   90.00
_cell.angle_beta   90.00
_cell.angle_gamma   90.00
#
_symmetry.space_group_name_H-M   'P 1'
#
loop_
_entity.id
_entity.type
_entity.pdbx_description
1 polymer ?
#
loop_
_entity_poly.entity_id
_entity_poly.type
_entity_poly.pdbx_seq_one_letter_code
_entity_poly.pdbx_strand_id
1 'polypeptide(L)'
;MGGRSESDYREVAFEREGKEPLHGFMRVDRGMVIVRGYGGHKEARISSSPPDLIARLLLSELEKASRTEADQKADGREENGS
;
A
#
# COMPACT_ATOMS: atom_id res chain seq x y z
N MET A 1 3.14 -6.82 25.45
CA MET A 1 2.85 -5.81 24.87
C MET A 1 3.26 -5.58 23.52
N GLY A 2 3.70 -6.50 22.86
CA GLY A 2 4.10 -6.36 21.53
C GLY A 2 3.04 -5.92 20.62
N GLY A 3 1.85 -6.08 20.99
CA GLY A 3 0.82 -5.73 20.09
C GLY A 3 0.63 -4.27 19.88
N ARG A 4 1.40 -3.47 20.53
CA ARG A 4 1.23 -2.13 20.39
C ARG A 4 1.46 -1.61 19.04
N SER A 5 2.37 -2.16 18.32
CA SER A 5 2.64 -1.68 16.99
C SER A 5 1.47 -1.89 16.10
N GLU A 6 0.75 -2.93 16.31
CA GLU A 6 -0.39 -3.16 15.50
C GLU A 6 -1.47 -2.19 15.80
N SER A 7 -1.62 -1.80 17.06
CA SER A 7 -2.65 -0.91 17.38
C SER A 7 -2.38 0.48 16.86
N ASP A 8 -1.15 0.79 16.50
CA ASP A 8 -0.84 2.08 15.96
C ASP A 8 -1.34 2.25 14.54
N TYR A 9 -1.60 1.18 13.85
CA TYR A 9 -2.11 1.28 12.49
C TYR A 9 -3.61 1.54 12.54
N ARG A 10 -4.09 2.34 11.61
CA ARG A 10 -5.51 2.54 11.51
C ARG A 10 -5.96 2.24 10.10
N GLU A 11 -7.15 1.76 9.99
CA GLU A 11 -7.70 1.37 8.71
C GLU A 11 -8.05 2.60 7.92
N VAL A 12 -7.73 2.61 6.65
CA VAL A 12 -8.05 3.73 5.78
C VAL A 12 -8.64 3.22 4.49
N ALA A 13 -9.45 4.05 3.90
CA ALA A 13 -10.04 3.76 2.59
C ALA A 13 -10.10 5.04 1.81
N PHE A 14 -9.71 4.99 0.55
CA PHE A 14 -9.68 6.17 -0.29
C PHE A 14 -10.50 5.89 -1.53
N GLU A 15 -11.54 6.67 -1.74
CA GLU A 15 -12.42 6.47 -2.87
C GLU A 15 -11.76 6.83 -4.16
N ARG A 16 -12.09 6.14 -5.22
CA ARG A 16 -11.57 6.42 -6.54
C ARG A 16 -12.71 6.40 -7.52
N GLU A 17 -12.63 7.27 -8.50
CA GLU A 17 -13.66 7.34 -9.49
C GLU A 17 -13.59 6.16 -10.43
N GLY A 18 -14.68 5.47 -10.62
CA GLY A 18 -14.69 4.36 -11.54
C GLY A 18 -13.95 3.13 -11.11
N LYS A 19 -13.49 3.09 -9.87
CA LYS A 19 -12.77 1.94 -9.36
C LYS A 19 -13.15 1.70 -7.93
N GLU A 20 -12.78 0.55 -7.45
CA GLU A 20 -13.01 0.23 -6.05
C GLU A 20 -12.12 1.08 -5.19
N PRO A 21 -12.54 1.41 -3.98
CA PRO A 21 -11.70 2.22 -3.11
C PRO A 21 -10.43 1.50 -2.74
N LEU A 22 -9.41 2.28 -2.46
CA LEU A 22 -8.18 1.72 -1.93
C LEU A 22 -8.38 1.45 -0.46
N HIS A 23 -7.95 0.28 -0.02
CA HIS A 23 -8.08 -0.10 1.37
C HIS A 23 -6.73 -0.48 1.94
N GLY A 24 -6.51 -0.17 3.17
CA GLY A 24 -5.29 -0.58 3.83
C GLY A 24 -5.21 -0.01 5.21
N PHE A 25 -4.00 -0.04 5.76
CA PHE A 25 -3.74 0.46 7.09
C PHE A 25 -2.58 1.44 7.01
N MET A 26 -2.60 2.45 7.84
CA MET A 26 -1.52 3.40 7.84
C MET A 26 -1.15 3.78 9.25
N ARG A 27 0.05 4.25 9.41
CA ARG A 27 0.49 4.82 10.66
C ARG A 27 1.56 5.84 10.36
N VAL A 28 1.69 6.82 11.25
CA VAL A 28 2.70 7.85 11.08
C VAL A 28 3.66 7.74 12.25
N ASP A 29 4.93 7.69 11.96
CA ASP A 29 5.93 7.54 12.99
C ASP A 29 7.16 8.33 12.61
N ARG A 30 7.49 9.32 13.42
CA ARG A 30 8.71 10.10 13.24
C ARG A 30 8.83 10.68 11.85
N GLY A 31 7.78 11.27 11.37
CA GLY A 31 7.81 11.91 10.07
C GLY A 31 7.74 10.98 8.90
N MET A 32 7.43 9.71 9.14
CA MET A 32 7.27 8.74 8.07
C MET A 32 5.85 8.25 8.05
N VAL A 33 5.33 8.07 6.84
CA VAL A 33 4.03 7.45 6.67
C VAL A 33 4.27 6.02 6.24
N ILE A 34 3.73 5.08 6.97
CA ILE A 34 3.89 3.67 6.68
C ILE A 34 2.52 3.11 6.36
N VAL A 35 2.38 2.45 5.23
CA VAL A 35 1.10 1.86 4.85
C VAL A 35 1.28 0.38 4.59
N ARG A 36 0.23 -0.37 4.85
CA ARG A 36 0.20 -1.79 4.60
C ARG A 36 -1.08 -2.12 3.87
N GLY A 37 -1.00 -2.98 2.90
CA GLY A 37 -2.17 -3.39 2.16
C GLY A 37 -1.77 -4.22 0.97
N TYR A 38 -2.71 -4.92 0.41
CA TYR A 38 -2.50 -5.70 -0.81
C TYR A 38 -1.29 -6.63 -0.69
N GLY A 39 -1.08 -7.15 0.49
CA GLY A 39 0.00 -8.11 0.69
C GLY A 39 1.38 -7.52 0.84
N GLY A 40 1.49 -6.21 0.94
CA GLY A 40 2.79 -5.58 1.07
C GLY A 40 2.74 -4.35 1.93
N HIS A 41 3.82 -3.61 1.92
CA HIS A 41 3.87 -2.36 2.67
C HIS A 41 4.83 -1.40 2.00
N LYS A 42 4.66 -0.13 2.30
CA LYS A 42 5.54 0.91 1.78
C LYS A 42 5.62 2.02 2.80
N GLU A 43 6.67 2.81 2.72
CA GLU A 43 6.80 3.93 3.61
C GLU A 43 7.42 5.10 2.87
N ALA A 44 7.14 6.28 3.30
CA ALA A 44 7.67 7.48 2.68
C ALA A 44 7.74 8.58 3.73
N ARG A 45 8.66 9.49 3.51
CA ARG A 45 8.84 10.59 4.43
C ARG A 45 7.78 11.64 4.18
N ILE A 46 7.27 12.24 5.24
CA ILE A 46 6.34 13.32 5.09
C ILE A 46 7.12 14.54 4.61
N SER A 47 6.64 15.15 3.55
CA SER A 47 7.29 16.34 3.06
C SER A 47 6.24 17.42 2.97
N SER A 48 5.96 17.93 1.80
CA SER A 48 5.01 19.01 1.68
C SER A 48 3.59 18.51 1.57
N SER A 49 3.39 17.24 1.37
CA SER A 49 2.04 16.70 1.22
C SER A 49 1.52 16.20 2.56
N PRO A 50 0.23 16.27 2.78
CA PRO A 50 -0.32 15.75 4.03
C PRO A 50 -0.19 14.22 4.08
N PRO A 51 -0.13 13.68 5.28
CA PRO A 51 0.03 12.23 5.42
C PRO A 51 -1.04 11.41 4.70
N ASP A 52 -2.26 11.89 4.71
CA ASP A 52 -3.33 11.16 4.04
C ASP A 52 -3.06 11.02 2.56
N LEU A 53 -2.57 12.07 1.95
CA LEU A 53 -2.30 12.05 0.54
C LEU A 53 -1.16 11.10 0.26
N ILE A 54 -0.14 11.10 1.09
CA ILE A 54 0.98 10.21 0.93
C ILE A 54 0.51 8.77 1.07
N ALA A 55 -0.33 8.51 2.06
CA ALA A 55 -0.84 7.16 2.26
C ALA A 55 -1.63 6.69 1.04
N ARG A 56 -2.41 7.59 0.46
CA ARG A 56 -3.18 7.23 -0.70
C ARG A 56 -2.26 6.84 -1.86
N LEU A 57 -1.22 7.62 -2.06
CA LEU A 57 -0.27 7.32 -3.11
C LEU A 57 0.42 5.99 -2.89
N LEU A 58 0.84 5.75 -1.67
CA LEU A 58 1.53 4.50 -1.36
C LEU A 58 0.61 3.30 -1.54
N LEU A 59 -0.63 3.43 -1.11
CA LEU A 59 -1.58 2.34 -1.28
C LEU A 59 -1.86 2.09 -2.76
N SER A 60 -1.93 3.15 -3.52
CA SER A 60 -2.15 3.01 -4.94
C SER A 60 -1.01 2.23 -5.58
N GLU A 61 0.20 2.50 -5.15
CA GLU A 61 1.34 1.78 -5.67
C GLU A 61 1.34 0.33 -5.25
N LEU A 62 0.94 0.08 -4.02
CA LEU A 62 0.86 -1.29 -3.54
C LEU A 62 -0.19 -2.08 -4.33
N GLU A 63 -1.31 -1.46 -4.59
CA GLU A 63 -2.34 -2.13 -5.35
C GLU A 63 -1.88 -2.42 -6.76
N LYS A 64 -1.20 -1.48 -7.39
CA LYS A 64 -0.68 -1.67 -8.70
C LYS A 64 0.35 -2.77 -8.73
N ALA A 65 1.25 -2.77 -7.77
CA ALA A 65 2.28 -3.79 -7.70
C ALA A 65 1.65 -5.17 -7.51
N SER A 66 0.62 -5.24 -6.71
CA SER A 66 -0.05 -6.51 -6.49
C SER A 66 -0.66 -7.03 -7.77
N ARG A 67 -1.28 -6.16 -8.54
CA ARG A 67 -1.86 -6.56 -9.79
C ARG A 67 -0.81 -6.97 -10.78
N THR A 68 0.25 -6.20 -10.87
CA THR A 68 1.32 -6.50 -11.79
C THR A 68 1.97 -7.80 -11.45
N GLU A 69 2.11 -8.07 -10.18
CA GLU A 69 2.72 -9.31 -9.77
C GLU A 69 1.86 -10.48 -10.18
N ALA A 70 0.57 -10.36 -10.04
CA ALA A 70 -0.31 -11.44 -10.44
C ALA A 70 -0.21 -11.66 -11.94
N ASP A 71 -0.18 -10.61 -12.70
CA ASP A 71 -0.05 -10.73 -14.12
C ASP A 71 1.27 -11.32 -14.49
N GLN A 72 2.31 -10.89 -13.86
CA GLN A 72 3.61 -11.40 -14.16
C GLN A 72 3.73 -12.85 -13.82
N LYS A 73 3.08 -13.28 -12.79
CA LYS A 73 3.13 -14.67 -12.46
C LYS A 73 2.54 -15.49 -13.57
N ALA A 74 1.43 -15.03 -14.10
CA ALA A 74 0.81 -15.74 -15.17
C ALA A 74 1.69 -15.76 -16.38
N ASP A 75 2.32 -14.66 -16.69
CA ASP A 75 3.20 -14.62 -17.81
C ASP A 75 4.49 -15.29 -17.51
N GLY A 76 4.94 -15.18 -16.32
CA GLY A 76 6.21 -15.74 -15.95
C GLY A 76 6.31 -17.17 -16.26
N ARG A 77 5.23 -17.87 -16.11
CA ARG A 77 5.28 -19.25 -16.42
C ARG A 77 5.63 -19.46 -17.85
N GLU A 78 5.08 -18.68 -18.69
CA GLU A 78 5.35 -18.84 -20.05
C GLU A 78 6.71 -18.46 -20.36
N GLU A 79 7.17 -17.39 -19.78
CA GLU A 79 8.49 -17.04 -20.04
C GLU A 79 9.45 -18.01 -19.61
N ASN A 80 9.18 -18.57 -18.50
CA ASN A 80 10.08 -19.56 -18.02
C ASN A 80 10.14 -20.66 -18.94
N GLY A 81 9.08 -20.93 -19.57
CA GLY A 81 9.09 -21.98 -20.50
C GLY A 81 10.07 -21.73 -21.58
N SER A 82 10.35 -20.53 -21.80
CA SER A 82 11.29 -20.29 -22.87
C SER A 82 12.72 -20.54 -22.49
#